data_2f25968ad5919be5f31a549f05618f3b
#
_entry.id   2f25968ad5919be5f31a549f05618f3b
#
_cell.length_a   1.000
_cell.length_b   1.000
_cell.length_c   1.000
_cell.angle_alpha   90.00
_cell.angle_beta   90.00
_cell.angle_gamma   90.00
#
_symmetry.space_group_name_H-M   'P 1'
#
loop_
_entity.id
_entity.type
_entity.pdbx_description
1 polymer ?
#
loop_
_entity_poly.entity_id
_entity_poly.type
_entity_poly.pdbx_seq_one_letter_code
_entity_poly.pdbx_strand_id
1 'polypeptide(L)'
;GNVAMHLAALRALEANGGTKVNLKYLIEGSEERGGEGLSQLIKDRPELFAADAILIADAGNSAVGQPTLTTSLRGGAQIGVQVDTLAAGVHSGQFGGAAPDAAKALMRAIDSLSDEYGRTVIDGVDTTAEWSGQEYSAEAFRADAQLLEGTKIMGEDDPAGATPVANMVWSRPAITVTGFTSTPVAEAVNAVPATASAQLNLRVPAGADAAAIADAVCAHLRSHTPWGAHVKAEVLESNAGFATDPEKPAAALLGECLSEAYNAETAAQGMGGSIPLTTELQEAHPNAEIALYGVEEPKCTIHSANESVDPTEIENIAAAEALFLQRYS
;
A
#
# COMPACT_ATOMS: atom_id res chain seq x y z
N GLY A 1 6.53 -14.09 -14.33
CA GLY A 1 5.62 -15.07 -13.70
C GLY A 1 4.25 -15.01 -14.33
N ASN A 2 3.48 -13.93 -14.15
CA ASN A 2 2.06 -13.86 -14.47
C ASN A 2 1.70 -14.13 -15.94
N VAL A 3 2.46 -13.61 -16.92
CA VAL A 3 2.22 -13.94 -18.35
C VAL A 3 2.40 -15.44 -18.63
N ALA A 4 3.37 -16.09 -18.00
CA ALA A 4 3.58 -17.54 -18.15
C ALA A 4 2.42 -18.34 -17.54
N MET A 5 1.91 -17.91 -16.42
CA MET A 5 0.74 -18.47 -15.74
C MET A 5 -0.50 -18.40 -16.66
N HIS A 6 -0.85 -17.24 -17.21
CA HIS A 6 -1.97 -17.08 -18.15
C HIS A 6 -1.84 -17.97 -19.38
N LEU A 7 -0.63 -18.07 -19.95
CA LEU A 7 -0.39 -18.95 -21.10
C LEU A 7 -0.57 -20.43 -20.74
N ALA A 8 -0.15 -20.84 -19.53
CA ALA A 8 -0.34 -22.20 -19.04
C ALA A 8 -1.83 -22.50 -18.80
N ALA A 9 -2.57 -21.56 -18.20
CA ALA A 9 -4.02 -21.68 -18.01
C ALA A 9 -4.77 -21.84 -19.34
N LEU A 10 -4.44 -21.03 -20.35
CA LEU A 10 -5.04 -21.13 -21.69
C LEU A 10 -4.76 -22.48 -22.36
N ARG A 11 -3.53 -22.99 -22.26
CA ARG A 11 -3.18 -24.32 -22.80
C ARG A 11 -3.94 -25.44 -22.08
N ALA A 12 -4.07 -25.34 -20.76
CA ALA A 12 -4.84 -26.30 -19.98
C ALA A 12 -6.32 -26.28 -20.38
N LEU A 13 -6.87 -25.10 -20.57
CA LEU A 13 -8.26 -24.90 -21.07
C LEU A 13 -8.47 -25.53 -22.45
N GLU A 14 -7.61 -25.23 -23.40
CA GLU A 14 -7.70 -25.80 -24.76
C GLU A 14 -7.67 -27.33 -24.74
N ALA A 15 -6.78 -27.91 -23.92
CA ALA A 15 -6.68 -29.37 -23.78
C ALA A 15 -7.91 -30.01 -23.10
N ASN A 16 -8.71 -29.25 -22.35
CA ASN A 16 -9.86 -29.74 -21.57
C ASN A 16 -11.23 -29.21 -22.07
N GLY A 17 -11.34 -28.86 -23.34
CA GLY A 17 -12.63 -28.51 -23.98
C GLY A 17 -12.95 -27.02 -23.99
N GLY A 18 -12.03 -26.17 -23.60
CA GLY A 18 -12.14 -24.71 -23.67
C GLY A 18 -13.00 -24.09 -22.59
N THR A 19 -13.47 -22.88 -22.85
CA THR A 19 -14.39 -22.11 -21.96
C THR A 19 -15.62 -21.66 -22.72
N LYS A 20 -16.68 -21.29 -22.00
CA LYS A 20 -17.92 -20.71 -22.56
C LYS A 20 -17.96 -19.19 -22.48
N VAL A 21 -17.01 -18.58 -21.77
CA VAL A 21 -16.97 -17.12 -21.61
C VAL A 21 -16.10 -16.46 -22.68
N ASN A 22 -16.39 -15.20 -22.97
CA ASN A 22 -15.53 -14.37 -23.80
C ASN A 22 -14.33 -13.90 -22.99
N LEU A 23 -13.14 -14.06 -23.52
CA LEU A 23 -11.91 -13.66 -22.85
C LEU A 23 -11.30 -12.42 -23.51
N LYS A 24 -10.85 -11.50 -22.68
CA LYS A 24 -9.98 -10.38 -23.07
C LYS A 24 -8.71 -10.49 -22.23
N TYR A 25 -7.57 -10.45 -22.86
CA TYR A 25 -6.28 -10.36 -22.18
C TYR A 25 -5.68 -8.99 -22.44
N LEU A 26 -5.33 -8.31 -21.36
CA LEU A 26 -4.59 -7.06 -21.38
C LEU A 26 -3.22 -7.32 -20.76
N ILE A 27 -2.17 -7.02 -21.52
CA ILE A 27 -0.79 -7.12 -21.04
C ILE A 27 -0.19 -5.72 -21.12
N GLU A 28 0.05 -5.15 -19.97
CA GLU A 28 0.60 -3.81 -19.80
C GLU A 28 2.08 -3.93 -19.43
N GLY A 29 2.93 -3.08 -19.97
CA GLY A 29 4.38 -3.16 -19.82
C GLY A 29 5.03 -1.93 -19.19
N SER A 30 4.24 -0.97 -18.68
CA SER A 30 4.75 0.27 -18.09
C SER A 30 4.17 0.59 -16.70
N GLU A 31 3.44 -0.34 -16.07
CA GLU A 31 2.79 -0.15 -14.78
C GLU A 31 3.79 0.33 -13.73
N GLU A 32 4.95 -0.32 -13.62
CA GLU A 32 6.05 -0.01 -12.70
C GLU A 32 6.71 1.37 -12.94
N ARG A 33 6.28 2.07 -13.97
CA ARG A 33 6.71 3.42 -14.34
C ARG A 33 5.54 4.41 -14.37
N GLY A 34 4.43 4.07 -13.72
CA GLY A 34 3.26 4.90 -13.55
C GLY A 34 2.08 4.59 -14.47
N GLY A 35 2.22 3.68 -15.46
CA GLY A 35 1.09 3.16 -16.27
C GLY A 35 0.24 4.21 -17.02
N GLU A 36 0.73 5.44 -17.23
CA GLU A 36 -0.06 6.56 -17.77
C GLU A 36 -0.80 6.24 -19.08
N GLY A 37 -0.18 5.42 -19.95
CA GLY A 37 -0.78 5.03 -21.21
C GLY A 37 -2.04 4.17 -21.05
N LEU A 38 -2.07 3.30 -20.04
CA LEU A 38 -3.23 2.47 -19.74
C LEU A 38 -4.33 3.30 -19.10
N SER A 39 -4.00 4.15 -18.13
CA SER A 39 -4.95 5.08 -17.49
C SER A 39 -5.64 5.98 -18.52
N GLN A 40 -4.88 6.49 -19.50
CA GLN A 40 -5.46 7.28 -20.59
C GLN A 40 -6.36 6.42 -21.50
N LEU A 41 -5.95 5.18 -21.81
CA LEU A 41 -6.74 4.28 -22.66
C LEU A 41 -8.07 3.89 -21.99
N ILE A 42 -8.10 3.67 -20.67
CA ILE A 42 -9.33 3.39 -19.93
C ILE A 42 -10.31 4.56 -20.04
N LYS A 43 -9.81 5.79 -19.95
CA LYS A 43 -10.63 7.01 -20.07
C LYS A 43 -11.15 7.21 -21.50
N ASP A 44 -10.31 6.98 -22.49
CA ASP A 44 -10.64 7.22 -23.91
C ASP A 44 -11.48 6.10 -24.52
N ARG A 45 -11.28 4.86 -24.11
CA ARG A 45 -11.87 3.66 -24.69
C ARG A 45 -12.36 2.68 -23.61
N PRO A 46 -13.23 3.10 -22.66
CA PRO A 46 -13.68 2.25 -21.56
C PRO A 46 -14.33 0.95 -22.04
N GLU A 47 -14.98 0.95 -23.21
CA GLU A 47 -15.64 -0.23 -23.79
C GLU A 47 -14.69 -1.40 -24.05
N LEU A 48 -13.39 -1.15 -24.19
CA LEU A 48 -12.40 -2.21 -24.37
C LEU A 48 -12.23 -3.05 -23.10
N PHE A 49 -12.48 -2.45 -21.93
CA PHE A 49 -12.30 -3.06 -20.62
C PHE A 49 -13.60 -3.62 -20.04
N ALA A 50 -14.74 -3.41 -20.70
CA ALA A 50 -16.02 -3.91 -20.23
C ALA A 50 -16.00 -5.44 -20.09
N ALA A 51 -16.31 -5.94 -18.89
CA ALA A 51 -16.35 -7.35 -18.54
C ALA A 51 -17.28 -7.54 -17.33
N ASP A 52 -17.74 -8.77 -17.11
CA ASP A 52 -18.50 -9.14 -15.90
C ASP A 52 -17.57 -9.38 -14.72
N ALA A 53 -16.39 -9.97 -14.99
CA ALA A 53 -15.31 -10.15 -14.03
C ALA A 53 -13.96 -9.68 -14.63
N ILE A 54 -13.17 -9.03 -13.82
CA ILE A 54 -11.81 -8.54 -14.14
C ILE A 54 -10.84 -9.20 -13.16
N LEU A 55 -9.94 -10.02 -13.67
CA LEU A 55 -8.91 -10.68 -12.91
C LEU A 55 -7.60 -9.92 -13.09
N ILE A 56 -7.05 -9.39 -12.02
CA ILE A 56 -5.78 -8.64 -12.03
C ILE A 56 -4.72 -9.52 -11.37
N ALA A 57 -3.77 -9.99 -12.18
CA ALA A 57 -2.67 -10.84 -11.72
C ALA A 57 -1.44 -9.98 -11.38
N ASP A 58 -1.59 -9.13 -10.37
CA ASP A 58 -0.55 -8.20 -9.87
C ASP A 58 -0.53 -8.20 -8.35
N ALA A 59 -0.69 -9.39 -7.80
CA ALA A 59 -0.67 -9.67 -6.38
C ALA A 59 -0.06 -11.05 -6.14
N GLY A 60 -0.05 -11.51 -4.92
CA GLY A 60 0.57 -12.77 -4.60
C GLY A 60 -0.02 -13.47 -3.38
N ASN A 61 0.58 -14.59 -3.09
CA ASN A 61 0.24 -15.42 -1.96
C ASN A 61 0.95 -14.96 -0.68
N SER A 62 0.36 -15.20 0.48
CA SER A 62 0.96 -14.87 1.78
C SER A 62 2.21 -15.70 2.09
N ALA A 63 2.35 -16.86 1.44
CA ALA A 63 3.53 -17.71 1.44
C ALA A 63 3.45 -18.69 0.26
N VAL A 64 4.57 -19.24 -0.16
CA VAL A 64 4.60 -20.34 -1.15
C VAL A 64 3.67 -21.47 -0.69
N GLY A 65 2.76 -21.89 -1.55
CA GLY A 65 1.80 -22.96 -1.26
C GLY A 65 0.57 -22.56 -0.44
N GLN A 66 0.43 -21.28 -0.08
CA GLN A 66 -0.74 -20.76 0.63
C GLN A 66 -1.56 -19.87 -0.31
N PRO A 67 -2.63 -20.40 -0.95
CA PRO A 67 -3.44 -19.62 -1.88
C PRO A 67 -4.07 -18.42 -1.19
N THR A 68 -3.99 -17.26 -1.82
CA THR A 68 -4.44 -16.00 -1.22
C THR A 68 -5.20 -15.16 -2.25
N LEU A 69 -6.35 -14.62 -1.85
CA LEU A 69 -7.01 -13.53 -2.55
C LEU A 69 -6.67 -12.21 -1.87
N THR A 70 -6.17 -11.25 -2.63
CA THR A 70 -6.00 -9.89 -2.13
C THR A 70 -7.34 -9.16 -2.19
N THR A 71 -7.90 -8.91 -1.01
CA THR A 71 -9.26 -8.33 -0.88
C THR A 71 -9.25 -6.82 -0.68
N SER A 72 -8.09 -6.24 -0.35
CA SER A 72 -7.97 -4.79 -0.21
C SER A 72 -6.58 -4.29 -0.55
N LEU A 73 -6.54 -3.10 -1.15
CA LEU A 73 -5.33 -2.31 -1.38
C LEU A 73 -5.48 -0.98 -0.64
N ARG A 74 -4.41 -0.54 -0.01
CA ARG A 74 -4.42 0.76 0.67
C ARG A 74 -4.40 1.89 -0.36
N GLY A 75 -5.18 2.93 -0.08
CA GLY A 75 -4.98 4.24 -0.69
C GLY A 75 -3.83 4.99 -0.02
N GLY A 76 -3.58 6.20 -0.48
CA GLY A 76 -2.55 7.01 0.15
C GLY A 76 -2.44 8.42 -0.39
N ALA A 77 -1.48 9.14 0.17
CA ALA A 77 -1.12 10.47 -0.29
C ALA A 77 0.36 10.76 -0.05
N GLN A 78 0.90 11.67 -0.86
CA GLN A 78 2.19 12.31 -0.62
C GLN A 78 1.93 13.70 -0.05
N ILE A 79 2.58 14.03 1.05
CA ILE A 79 2.42 15.31 1.75
C ILE A 79 3.78 15.98 1.89
N GLY A 80 3.89 17.18 1.35
CA GLY A 80 5.03 18.05 1.55
C GLY A 80 4.84 18.94 2.78
N VAL A 81 5.85 19.08 3.62
CA VAL A 81 5.84 20.00 4.75
C VAL A 81 7.13 20.80 4.81
N GLN A 82 7.01 22.11 5.02
CA GLN A 82 8.11 23.03 5.24
C GLN A 82 7.84 23.88 6.48
N VAL A 83 8.83 24.07 7.29
CA VAL A 83 8.80 24.92 8.49
C VAL A 83 9.89 25.98 8.40
N ASP A 84 9.49 27.24 8.58
CA ASP A 84 10.38 28.39 8.60
C ASP A 84 10.27 29.11 9.96
N THR A 85 11.41 29.44 10.56
CA THR A 85 11.48 30.07 11.88
C THR A 85 12.25 31.39 11.87
N LEU A 86 13.17 31.55 10.95
CA LEU A 86 14.08 32.71 10.85
C LEU A 86 14.16 33.19 9.40
N ALA A 87 14.49 34.46 9.19
CA ALA A 87 14.71 35.00 7.85
C ALA A 87 16.01 34.45 7.20
N ALA A 88 16.98 34.07 8.01
CA ALA A 88 18.23 33.42 7.60
C ALA A 88 18.83 32.69 8.82
N GLY A 89 19.72 31.73 8.58
CA GLY A 89 20.45 31.04 9.64
C GLY A 89 21.27 32.03 10.50
N VAL A 90 21.28 31.84 11.81
CA VAL A 90 21.98 32.70 12.76
C VAL A 90 23.01 31.93 13.58
N HIS A 91 24.05 32.61 14.07
CA HIS A 91 25.12 31.96 14.82
C HIS A 91 24.62 31.27 16.10
N SER A 92 24.82 29.95 16.21
CA SER A 92 24.28 29.14 17.29
C SER A 92 24.84 29.50 18.68
N GLY A 93 26.10 29.96 18.76
CA GLY A 93 26.70 30.40 20.02
C GLY A 93 26.13 31.72 20.53
N GLN A 94 25.58 32.58 19.66
CA GLN A 94 24.98 33.87 20.05
C GLN A 94 23.48 33.76 20.28
N PHE A 95 22.78 32.97 19.49
CA PHE A 95 21.31 32.96 19.47
C PHE A 95 20.73 31.58 19.83
N GLY A 96 21.56 30.52 19.85
CA GLY A 96 21.13 29.17 20.23
C GLY A 96 20.58 29.14 21.66
N GLY A 97 19.57 28.32 21.88
CA GLY A 97 18.86 28.25 23.15
C GLY A 97 17.65 29.21 23.23
N ALA A 98 17.64 30.31 22.44
CA ALA A 98 16.51 31.25 22.38
C ALA A 98 15.87 31.32 20.97
N ALA A 99 16.70 31.36 19.92
CA ALA A 99 16.19 31.32 18.54
C ALA A 99 15.55 29.97 18.21
N PRO A 100 14.30 29.92 17.70
CA PRO A 100 13.63 28.69 17.35
C PRO A 100 14.34 28.03 16.15
N ASP A 101 14.64 26.76 16.28
CA ASP A 101 15.31 25.91 15.30
C ASP A 101 14.27 25.24 14.41
N ALA A 102 14.31 25.53 13.11
CA ALA A 102 13.32 25.00 12.16
C ALA A 102 13.35 23.47 12.07
N ALA A 103 14.52 22.85 12.14
CA ALA A 103 14.62 21.39 12.10
C ALA A 103 13.97 20.76 13.34
N LYS A 104 14.18 21.33 14.53
CA LYS A 104 13.53 20.87 15.76
C LYS A 104 12.01 21.12 15.72
N ALA A 105 11.57 22.25 15.16
CA ALA A 105 10.14 22.52 15.03
C ALA A 105 9.46 21.50 14.12
N LEU A 106 10.07 21.17 12.97
CA LEU A 106 9.59 20.16 12.05
C LEU A 106 9.60 18.75 12.66
N MET A 107 10.68 18.37 13.35
CA MET A 107 10.75 17.07 14.05
C MET A 107 9.61 16.92 15.07
N ARG A 108 9.31 17.96 15.85
CA ARG A 108 8.21 17.94 16.82
C ARG A 108 6.84 17.88 16.18
N ALA A 109 6.65 18.57 15.06
CA ALA A 109 5.40 18.49 14.30
C ALA A 109 5.19 17.09 13.71
N ILE A 110 6.23 16.44 13.20
CA ILE A 110 6.15 15.06 12.69
C ILE A 110 5.95 14.07 13.84
N ASP A 111 6.67 14.23 14.95
CA ASP A 111 6.58 13.36 16.13
C ASP A 111 5.16 13.35 16.73
N SER A 112 4.43 14.47 16.64
CA SER A 112 3.04 14.55 17.11
C SER A 112 2.05 13.67 16.30
N LEU A 113 2.46 13.18 15.12
CA LEU A 113 1.71 12.18 14.34
C LEU A 113 1.87 10.75 14.87
N SER A 114 2.59 10.55 15.96
CA SER A 114 2.80 9.26 16.60
C SER A 114 2.50 9.36 18.10
N ASP A 115 1.93 8.30 18.66
CA ASP A 115 1.84 8.16 20.11
C ASP A 115 3.18 7.68 20.71
N GLU A 116 3.22 7.53 22.04
CA GLU A 116 4.42 7.08 22.76
C GLU A 116 4.90 5.67 22.39
N TYR A 117 4.06 4.88 21.71
CA TYR A 117 4.37 3.53 21.22
C TYR A 117 4.63 3.49 19.72
N GLY A 118 4.66 4.63 19.02
CA GLY A 118 4.92 4.76 17.59
C GLY A 118 3.71 4.53 16.69
N ARG A 119 2.50 4.39 17.24
CA ARG A 119 1.27 4.24 16.44
C ARG A 119 0.84 5.60 15.88
N THR A 120 0.29 5.59 14.67
CA THR A 120 -0.18 6.83 14.02
C THR A 120 -1.34 7.47 14.77
N VAL A 121 -1.25 8.77 14.99
CA VAL A 121 -2.28 9.64 15.59
C VAL A 121 -2.51 10.83 14.64
N ILE A 122 -3.78 11.09 14.30
CA ILE A 122 -4.17 12.23 13.46
C ILE A 122 -5.41 12.86 14.09
N ASP A 123 -5.37 14.17 14.37
CA ASP A 123 -6.50 14.87 14.96
C ASP A 123 -7.76 14.72 14.09
N GLY A 124 -8.84 14.25 14.74
CA GLY A 124 -10.13 14.08 14.08
C GLY A 124 -10.27 12.86 13.15
N VAL A 125 -9.27 12.01 13.09
CA VAL A 125 -9.29 10.76 12.32
C VAL A 125 -9.30 9.55 13.25
N ASP A 126 -10.16 8.57 12.96
CA ASP A 126 -10.11 7.28 13.67
C ASP A 126 -8.87 6.48 13.23
N THR A 127 -7.99 6.21 14.18
CA THR A 127 -6.77 5.42 14.00
C THR A 127 -6.80 4.11 14.78
N THR A 128 -8.00 3.63 15.20
CA THR A 128 -8.18 2.48 16.07
C THR A 128 -8.84 1.28 15.42
N ALA A 129 -9.20 1.37 14.14
CA ALA A 129 -9.88 0.31 13.41
C ALA A 129 -9.14 -1.04 13.51
N GLU A 130 -9.93 -2.12 13.48
CA GLU A 130 -9.44 -3.49 13.58
C GLU A 130 -9.59 -4.22 12.26
N TRP A 131 -8.62 -5.07 11.95
CA TRP A 131 -8.66 -5.95 10.79
C TRP A 131 -9.44 -7.21 11.12
N SER A 132 -10.37 -7.60 10.26
CA SER A 132 -11.24 -8.78 10.46
C SER A 132 -10.84 -10.01 9.62
N GLY A 133 -9.81 -9.87 8.76
CA GLY A 133 -9.30 -10.97 7.94
C GLY A 133 -8.19 -11.78 8.61
N GLN A 134 -7.36 -12.42 7.80
CA GLN A 134 -6.25 -13.23 8.28
C GLN A 134 -5.28 -12.41 9.15
N GLU A 135 -4.81 -13.03 10.23
CA GLU A 135 -3.79 -12.43 11.10
C GLU A 135 -2.44 -12.32 10.36
N TYR A 136 -1.75 -11.22 10.59
CA TYR A 136 -0.34 -11.07 10.22
C TYR A 136 0.49 -11.19 11.49
N SER A 137 1.10 -12.36 11.70
CA SER A 137 1.84 -12.61 12.93
C SER A 137 3.05 -11.68 13.08
N ALA A 138 3.39 -11.33 14.31
CA ALA A 138 4.57 -10.51 14.60
C ALA A 138 5.88 -11.20 14.13
N GLU A 139 5.95 -12.53 14.16
CA GLU A 139 7.11 -13.29 13.69
C GLU A 139 7.28 -13.18 12.17
N ALA A 140 6.19 -13.39 11.40
CA ALA A 140 6.21 -13.23 9.95
C ALA A 140 6.57 -11.78 9.57
N PHE A 141 5.93 -10.79 10.19
CA PHE A 141 6.22 -9.38 9.93
C PHE A 141 7.70 -9.02 10.19
N ARG A 142 8.30 -9.54 11.27
CA ARG A 142 9.73 -9.29 11.55
C ARG A 142 10.62 -9.80 10.43
N ALA A 143 10.30 -10.98 9.90
CA ALA A 143 11.04 -11.58 8.81
C ALA A 143 10.85 -10.81 7.50
N ASP A 144 9.61 -10.53 7.13
CA ASP A 144 9.25 -9.87 5.87
C ASP A 144 9.76 -8.41 5.83
N ALA A 145 9.60 -7.68 6.93
CA ALA A 145 10.10 -6.31 7.08
C ALA A 145 11.61 -6.22 7.37
N GLN A 146 12.31 -7.35 7.48
CA GLN A 146 13.76 -7.44 7.73
C GLN A 146 14.20 -6.63 8.96
N LEU A 147 13.42 -6.70 10.05
CA LEU A 147 13.76 -5.95 11.26
C LEU A 147 15.10 -6.42 11.83
N LEU A 148 15.93 -5.45 12.21
CA LEU A 148 17.20 -5.76 12.89
C LEU A 148 16.93 -6.41 14.24
N GLU A 149 17.85 -7.27 14.68
CA GLU A 149 17.78 -7.92 15.99
C GLU A 149 17.62 -6.91 17.13
N GLY A 150 16.64 -7.12 17.99
CA GLY A 150 16.31 -6.24 19.11
C GLY A 150 15.45 -5.03 18.74
N THR A 151 15.17 -4.78 17.46
CA THR A 151 14.21 -3.73 17.07
C THR A 151 12.79 -4.22 17.31
N LYS A 152 11.98 -3.37 17.93
CA LYS A 152 10.59 -3.67 18.25
C LYS A 152 9.63 -3.23 17.16
N ILE A 153 8.51 -3.93 17.06
CA ILE A 153 7.37 -3.49 16.24
C ILE A 153 6.69 -2.33 16.96
N MET A 154 6.21 -1.34 16.23
CA MET A 154 5.43 -0.24 16.80
C MET A 154 4.22 -0.78 17.58
N GLY A 155 3.92 -0.22 18.73
CA GLY A 155 2.83 -0.70 19.58
C GLY A 155 3.10 -2.00 20.34
N GLU A 156 4.29 -2.60 20.23
CA GLU A 156 4.64 -3.86 20.90
C GLU A 156 4.78 -3.70 22.42
N ASP A 157 5.28 -2.56 22.90
CA ASP A 157 5.53 -2.28 24.32
C ASP A 157 4.33 -1.65 25.04
N ASP A 158 3.18 -1.53 24.41
CA ASP A 158 2.01 -1.00 25.07
C ASP A 158 1.62 -1.91 26.27
N PRO A 159 1.62 -1.42 27.49
CA PRO A 159 1.22 -2.20 28.67
C PRO A 159 -0.24 -2.65 28.64
N ALA A 160 -1.07 -2.03 27.80
CA ALA A 160 -2.45 -2.46 27.55
C ALA A 160 -2.54 -3.68 26.62
N GLY A 161 -1.44 -4.06 25.99
CA GLY A 161 -1.31 -5.17 25.06
C GLY A 161 -0.77 -4.72 23.71
N ALA A 162 0.04 -5.56 23.09
CA ALA A 162 0.59 -5.29 21.75
C ALA A 162 -0.52 -5.10 20.72
N THR A 163 -0.37 -4.10 19.86
CA THR A 163 -1.30 -3.88 18.75
C THR A 163 -1.06 -4.93 17.66
N PRO A 164 -2.11 -5.66 17.19
CA PRO A 164 -1.97 -6.59 16.08
C PRO A 164 -1.37 -5.91 14.85
N VAL A 165 -0.39 -6.56 14.21
CA VAL A 165 0.30 -6.02 13.02
C VAL A 165 -0.69 -5.76 11.89
N ALA A 166 -1.61 -6.69 11.65
CA ALA A 166 -2.65 -6.57 10.62
C ALA A 166 -3.48 -5.28 10.77
N ASN A 167 -3.80 -4.88 12.01
CA ASN A 167 -4.51 -3.64 12.26
C ASN A 167 -3.72 -2.42 11.77
N MET A 168 -2.42 -2.38 12.05
CA MET A 168 -1.55 -1.24 11.69
C MET A 168 -1.26 -1.16 10.20
N VAL A 169 -1.08 -2.32 9.55
CA VAL A 169 -0.68 -2.34 8.14
C VAL A 169 -1.88 -2.38 7.17
N TRP A 170 -3.09 -2.78 7.60
CA TRP A 170 -4.23 -2.92 6.67
C TRP A 170 -5.46 -2.10 7.03
N SER A 171 -5.78 -1.90 8.32
CA SER A 171 -7.02 -1.21 8.73
C SER A 171 -6.85 0.17 9.33
N ARG A 172 -5.61 0.63 9.56
CA ARG A 172 -5.34 1.96 10.14
C ARG A 172 -4.53 2.84 9.20
N PRO A 173 -4.70 4.17 9.28
CA PRO A 173 -3.78 5.08 8.63
C PRO A 173 -2.35 4.86 9.14
N ALA A 174 -1.37 5.02 8.25
CA ALA A 174 0.05 4.95 8.61
C ALA A 174 0.82 6.07 7.90
N ILE A 175 1.77 6.67 8.60
CA ILE A 175 2.58 7.77 8.07
C ILE A 175 4.04 7.37 8.15
N THR A 176 4.74 7.51 7.01
CA THR A 176 6.18 7.27 6.91
C THR A 176 6.87 8.55 6.44
N VAL A 177 7.98 8.90 7.07
CA VAL A 177 8.85 9.99 6.59
C VAL A 177 9.72 9.46 5.45
N THR A 178 9.42 9.89 4.23
CA THR A 178 10.14 9.45 3.01
C THR A 178 11.27 10.38 2.60
N GLY A 179 11.29 11.59 3.15
CA GLY A 179 12.37 12.55 2.96
C GLY A 179 12.42 13.57 4.09
N PHE A 180 13.62 13.97 4.47
CA PHE A 180 13.85 15.02 5.47
C PHE A 180 15.06 15.85 5.06
N THR A 181 14.91 17.16 4.98
CA THR A 181 15.96 18.09 4.56
C THR A 181 16.08 19.25 5.54
N SER A 182 17.29 19.47 6.00
CA SER A 182 17.76 20.66 6.70
C SER A 182 19.19 20.89 6.22
N THR A 183 20.08 21.47 7.02
CA THR A 183 21.49 21.56 6.66
C THR A 183 22.10 20.13 6.60
N PRO A 184 22.67 19.69 5.44
CA PRO A 184 23.34 18.40 5.36
C PRO A 184 24.45 18.27 6.39
N VAL A 185 24.66 17.08 6.96
CA VAL A 185 25.71 16.86 7.99
C VAL A 185 27.09 17.25 7.50
N ALA A 186 27.41 17.02 6.21
CA ALA A 186 28.67 17.39 5.60
C ALA A 186 28.85 18.91 5.46
N GLU A 187 27.79 19.69 5.50
CA GLU A 187 27.76 21.15 5.39
C GLU A 187 27.42 21.81 6.73
N ALA A 188 27.40 21.02 7.83
CA ALA A 188 27.04 21.51 9.15
C ALA A 188 28.03 22.61 9.63
N VAL A 189 27.48 23.73 10.05
CA VAL A 189 28.16 24.85 10.63
C VAL A 189 27.51 25.24 11.97
N ASN A 190 28.18 26.10 12.76
CA ASN A 190 27.66 26.57 14.04
C ASN A 190 26.53 27.61 13.86
N ALA A 191 25.44 27.18 13.20
CA ALA A 191 24.27 28.01 12.95
C ALA A 191 22.96 27.30 13.37
N VAL A 192 21.94 28.09 13.76
CA VAL A 192 20.56 27.66 13.94
C VAL A 192 19.90 27.68 12.54
N PRO A 193 19.39 26.56 12.03
CA PRO A 193 18.77 26.53 10.69
C PRO A 193 17.46 27.33 10.66
N ALA A 194 17.28 28.10 9.58
CA ALA A 194 16.12 28.94 9.38
C ALA A 194 14.91 28.19 8.80
N THR A 195 15.17 27.14 8.05
CA THR A 195 14.17 26.32 7.35
C THR A 195 14.48 24.83 7.44
N ALA A 196 13.44 24.01 7.41
CA ALA A 196 13.54 22.56 7.24
C ALA A 196 12.31 22.04 6.50
N SER A 197 12.46 20.96 5.75
CA SER A 197 11.38 20.35 4.96
C SER A 197 11.37 18.84 5.11
N ALA A 198 10.19 18.25 4.97
CA ALA A 198 10.03 16.80 4.89
C ALA A 198 8.98 16.42 3.85
N GLN A 199 9.06 15.19 3.39
CA GLN A 199 8.02 14.53 2.63
C GLN A 199 7.51 13.33 3.43
N LEU A 200 6.20 13.24 3.54
CA LEU A 200 5.51 12.17 4.25
C LEU A 200 4.71 11.35 3.24
N ASN A 201 4.76 10.04 3.39
CA ASN A 201 3.86 9.12 2.72
C ASN A 201 2.78 8.71 3.70
N LEU A 202 1.54 9.05 3.39
CA LEU A 202 0.35 8.59 4.09
C LEU A 202 -0.19 7.34 3.38
N ARG A 203 -0.51 6.30 4.14
CA ARG A 203 -1.30 5.15 3.70
C ARG A 203 -2.61 5.13 4.46
N VAL A 204 -3.70 4.86 3.75
CA VAL A 204 -5.05 4.80 4.35
C VAL A 204 -5.71 3.47 4.02
N PRO A 205 -6.58 2.95 4.89
CA PRO A 205 -7.33 1.71 4.62
C PRO A 205 -8.18 1.83 3.35
N ALA A 206 -8.47 0.70 2.74
CA ALA A 206 -9.44 0.62 1.66
C ALA A 206 -10.80 1.20 2.10
N GLY A 207 -11.45 1.96 1.21
CA GLY A 207 -12.73 2.62 1.49
C GLY A 207 -12.64 3.92 2.30
N ALA A 208 -11.46 4.28 2.82
CA ALA A 208 -11.25 5.57 3.45
C ALA A 208 -11.01 6.69 2.41
N ASP A 209 -11.48 7.89 2.71
CA ASP A 209 -11.22 9.08 1.88
C ASP A 209 -9.77 9.56 2.11
N ALA A 210 -8.88 9.17 1.21
CA ALA A 210 -7.47 9.49 1.28
C ALA A 210 -7.20 11.00 1.24
N ALA A 211 -7.97 11.74 0.45
CA ALA A 211 -7.83 13.19 0.35
C ALA A 211 -8.24 13.88 1.66
N ALA A 212 -9.38 13.49 2.23
CA ALA A 212 -9.84 14.05 3.50
C ALA A 212 -8.87 13.75 4.65
N ILE A 213 -8.30 12.52 4.70
CA ILE A 213 -7.31 12.16 5.74
C ILE A 213 -5.99 12.91 5.51
N ALA A 214 -5.55 13.09 4.26
CA ALA A 214 -4.36 13.88 3.95
C ALA A 214 -4.53 15.36 4.36
N ASP A 215 -5.71 15.95 4.14
CA ASP A 215 -6.03 17.30 4.60
C ASP A 215 -6.02 17.38 6.14
N ALA A 216 -6.52 16.35 6.83
CA ALA A 216 -6.46 16.25 8.29
C ALA A 216 -5.00 16.17 8.79
N VAL A 217 -4.12 15.42 8.13
CA VAL A 217 -2.66 15.41 8.44
C VAL A 217 -2.06 16.79 8.26
N CYS A 218 -2.37 17.49 7.16
CA CYS A 218 -1.90 18.85 6.95
C CYS A 218 -2.41 19.83 8.04
N ALA A 219 -3.65 19.68 8.48
CA ALA A 219 -4.21 20.48 9.57
C ALA A 219 -3.54 20.16 10.92
N HIS A 220 -3.33 18.86 11.21
CA HIS A 220 -2.60 18.39 12.39
C HIS A 220 -1.20 18.99 12.46
N LEU A 221 -0.40 18.88 11.39
CA LEU A 221 0.94 19.46 11.32
C LEU A 221 0.95 20.97 11.59
N ARG A 222 -0.04 21.71 11.06
CA ARG A 222 -0.16 23.15 11.31
C ARG A 222 -0.49 23.46 12.77
N SER A 223 -1.35 22.68 13.41
CA SER A 223 -1.77 22.90 14.82
C SER A 223 -0.68 22.48 15.82
N HIS A 224 0.15 21.50 15.49
CA HIS A 224 1.20 20.96 16.37
C HIS A 224 2.60 21.54 16.10
N THR A 225 2.75 22.43 15.11
CA THR A 225 4.02 23.13 14.88
C THR A 225 4.29 24.12 16.02
N PRO A 226 5.38 23.98 16.79
CA PRO A 226 5.62 24.77 17.98
C PRO A 226 6.14 26.18 17.69
N TRP A 227 6.17 27.01 18.72
CA TRP A 227 6.81 28.34 18.79
C TRP A 227 6.29 29.38 17.77
N GLY A 228 5.10 29.18 17.22
CA GLY A 228 4.55 30.04 16.19
C GLY A 228 5.38 30.04 14.90
N ALA A 229 6.11 28.96 14.64
CA ALA A 229 6.85 28.80 13.40
C ALA A 229 5.89 28.79 12.20
N HIS A 230 6.36 29.30 11.06
CA HIS A 230 5.59 29.31 9.84
C HIS A 230 5.64 27.93 9.21
N VAL A 231 4.49 27.26 9.08
CA VAL A 231 4.39 25.95 8.47
C VAL A 231 3.57 26.01 7.18
N LYS A 232 4.12 25.41 6.13
CA LYS A 232 3.41 25.09 4.90
C LYS A 232 3.30 23.58 4.81
N ALA A 233 2.10 23.03 4.87
CA ALA A 233 1.82 21.62 4.66
C ALA A 233 0.82 21.52 3.51
N GLU A 234 1.12 20.70 2.49
CA GLU A 234 0.29 20.57 1.29
C GLU A 234 0.26 19.11 0.82
N VAL A 235 -0.89 18.70 0.32
CA VAL A 235 -1.05 17.40 -0.35
C VAL A 235 -0.50 17.54 -1.76
N LEU A 236 0.50 16.72 -2.10
CA LEU A 236 1.14 16.72 -3.42
C LEU A 236 0.41 15.79 -4.38
N GLU A 237 -0.06 14.65 -3.85
CA GLU A 237 -0.74 13.60 -4.59
C GLU A 237 -1.63 12.81 -3.63
N SER A 238 -2.75 12.29 -4.11
CA SER A 238 -3.58 11.34 -3.37
C SER A 238 -4.25 10.35 -4.31
N ASN A 239 -4.42 9.12 -3.84
CA ASN A 239 -5.09 8.06 -4.56
C ASN A 239 -5.98 7.24 -3.60
N ALA A 240 -7.14 6.84 -4.09
CA ALA A 240 -8.06 6.01 -3.33
C ALA A 240 -7.52 4.59 -3.15
N GLY A 241 -7.95 3.93 -2.07
CA GLY A 241 -7.75 2.50 -1.89
C GLY A 241 -8.82 1.70 -2.63
N PHE A 242 -8.57 0.41 -2.76
CA PHE A 242 -9.47 -0.54 -3.39
C PHE A 242 -9.91 -1.61 -2.39
N ALA A 243 -11.16 -2.04 -2.47
CA ALA A 243 -11.65 -3.23 -1.77
C ALA A 243 -12.58 -4.03 -2.67
N THR A 244 -12.48 -5.34 -2.57
CA THR A 244 -13.42 -6.28 -3.17
C THR A 244 -14.07 -7.13 -2.09
N ASP A 245 -15.30 -7.55 -2.35
CA ASP A 245 -16.03 -8.46 -1.48
C ASP A 245 -15.73 -9.89 -1.91
N PRO A 246 -15.05 -10.70 -1.08
CA PRO A 246 -14.70 -12.08 -1.41
C PRO A 246 -15.93 -13.02 -1.55
N GLU A 247 -17.10 -12.60 -1.07
CA GLU A 247 -18.34 -13.37 -1.17
C GLU A 247 -19.07 -13.17 -2.51
N LYS A 248 -18.61 -12.21 -3.33
CA LYS A 248 -19.18 -12.03 -4.67
C LYS A 248 -18.88 -13.23 -5.57
N PRO A 249 -19.79 -13.55 -6.53
CA PRO A 249 -19.70 -14.77 -7.34
C PRO A 249 -18.35 -15.04 -7.99
N ALA A 250 -17.74 -14.07 -8.64
CA ALA A 250 -16.44 -14.27 -9.30
C ALA A 250 -15.30 -14.46 -8.28
N ALA A 251 -15.25 -13.63 -7.24
CA ALA A 251 -14.22 -13.72 -6.21
C ALA A 251 -14.33 -15.04 -5.43
N ALA A 252 -15.55 -15.43 -5.03
CA ALA A 252 -15.80 -16.68 -4.34
C ALA A 252 -15.41 -17.89 -5.18
N LEU A 253 -15.82 -17.93 -6.47
CA LEU A 253 -15.44 -19.01 -7.37
C LEU A 253 -13.93 -19.09 -7.59
N LEU A 254 -13.24 -17.94 -7.71
CA LEU A 254 -11.78 -17.93 -7.83
C LEU A 254 -11.13 -18.49 -6.55
N GLY A 255 -11.65 -18.13 -5.38
CA GLY A 255 -11.19 -18.67 -4.09
C GLY A 255 -11.37 -20.19 -3.99
N GLU A 256 -12.51 -20.73 -4.46
CA GLU A 256 -12.73 -22.17 -4.53
C GLU A 256 -11.74 -22.85 -5.48
N CYS A 257 -11.52 -22.27 -6.66
CA CYS A 257 -10.56 -22.80 -7.64
C CYS A 257 -9.11 -22.77 -7.13
N LEU A 258 -8.72 -21.71 -6.43
CA LEU A 258 -7.44 -21.60 -5.75
C LEU A 258 -7.30 -22.69 -4.68
N SER A 259 -8.31 -22.88 -3.84
CA SER A 259 -8.32 -23.91 -2.81
C SER A 259 -8.15 -25.32 -3.40
N GLU A 260 -8.83 -25.61 -4.51
CA GLU A 260 -8.73 -26.89 -5.20
C GLU A 260 -7.32 -27.10 -5.81
N ALA A 261 -6.79 -26.09 -6.51
CA ALA A 261 -5.49 -26.19 -7.17
C ALA A 261 -4.33 -26.37 -6.17
N TYR A 262 -4.41 -25.70 -5.03
CA TYR A 262 -3.40 -25.79 -3.97
C TYR A 262 -3.63 -26.93 -2.98
N ASN A 263 -4.81 -27.55 -2.99
CA ASN A 263 -5.27 -28.46 -1.94
C ASN A 263 -5.12 -27.86 -0.53
N ALA A 264 -5.41 -26.57 -0.40
CA ALA A 264 -5.33 -25.78 0.82
C ALA A 264 -6.43 -24.70 0.82
N GLU A 265 -6.88 -24.27 1.98
CA GLU A 265 -7.90 -23.23 2.10
C GLU A 265 -7.34 -21.87 1.62
N THR A 266 -8.11 -21.18 0.77
CA THR A 266 -7.74 -19.83 0.29
C THR A 266 -7.93 -18.81 1.39
N ALA A 267 -6.86 -18.05 1.66
CA ALA A 267 -6.87 -16.95 2.60
C ALA A 267 -7.34 -15.65 1.95
N ALA A 268 -7.96 -14.76 2.73
CA ALA A 268 -8.24 -13.38 2.35
C ALA A 268 -7.25 -12.45 3.05
N GLN A 269 -6.54 -11.63 2.29
CA GLN A 269 -5.49 -10.76 2.80
C GLN A 269 -5.63 -9.33 2.26
N GLY A 270 -5.26 -8.34 3.08
CA GLY A 270 -4.98 -6.98 2.61
C GLY A 270 -3.57 -6.84 2.05
N MET A 271 -3.35 -5.91 1.15
CA MET A 271 -2.03 -5.53 0.67
C MET A 271 -1.74 -4.06 1.00
N GLY A 272 -0.52 -3.80 1.45
CA GLY A 272 -0.07 -2.46 1.83
C GLY A 272 0.20 -1.52 0.64
N GLY A 273 0.40 -2.08 -0.56
CA GLY A 273 0.56 -1.34 -1.80
C GLY A 273 -0.75 -0.80 -2.35
N SER A 274 -0.66 0.09 -3.34
CA SER A 274 -1.78 0.54 -4.14
C SER A 274 -1.52 0.20 -5.60
N ILE A 275 -2.55 -0.29 -6.27
CA ILE A 275 -2.55 -0.51 -7.73
C ILE A 275 -3.59 0.44 -8.30
N PRO A 276 -3.21 1.63 -8.82
CA PRO A 276 -4.15 2.64 -9.29
C PRO A 276 -5.14 2.11 -10.34
N LEU A 277 -4.69 1.18 -11.16
CA LEU A 277 -5.50 0.48 -12.16
C LEU A 277 -6.79 -0.13 -11.58
N THR A 278 -6.77 -0.64 -10.36
CA THR A 278 -7.94 -1.26 -9.73
C THR A 278 -9.07 -0.26 -9.51
N THR A 279 -8.74 0.92 -9.00
CA THR A 279 -9.72 2.00 -8.78
C THR A 279 -10.21 2.59 -10.08
N GLU A 280 -9.34 2.80 -11.06
CA GLU A 280 -9.71 3.30 -12.39
C GLU A 280 -10.68 2.33 -13.12
N LEU A 281 -10.41 1.03 -13.06
CA LEU A 281 -11.31 0.01 -13.64
C LEU A 281 -12.62 -0.08 -12.87
N GLN A 282 -12.61 0.03 -11.54
CA GLN A 282 -13.83 0.03 -10.73
C GLN A 282 -14.71 1.24 -11.00
N GLU A 283 -14.12 2.42 -11.20
CA GLU A 283 -14.84 3.64 -11.58
C GLU A 283 -15.43 3.54 -13.00
N ALA A 284 -14.65 3.02 -13.95
CA ALA A 284 -15.10 2.86 -15.33
C ALA A 284 -16.17 1.74 -15.47
N HIS A 285 -16.08 0.71 -14.64
CA HIS A 285 -16.95 -0.49 -14.70
C HIS A 285 -17.47 -0.86 -13.30
N PRO A 286 -18.37 -0.07 -12.68
CA PRO A 286 -18.81 -0.25 -11.31
C PRO A 286 -19.58 -1.56 -11.05
N ASN A 287 -20.04 -2.21 -12.11
CA ASN A 287 -20.75 -3.50 -12.01
C ASN A 287 -19.83 -4.71 -12.22
N ALA A 288 -18.60 -4.52 -12.68
CA ALA A 288 -17.64 -5.60 -12.83
C ALA A 288 -17.12 -6.05 -11.46
N GLU A 289 -16.95 -7.36 -11.29
CA GLU A 289 -16.27 -7.90 -10.13
C GLU A 289 -14.77 -7.92 -10.39
N ILE A 290 -13.99 -7.28 -9.50
CA ILE A 290 -12.53 -7.23 -9.61
C ILE A 290 -11.93 -8.15 -8.57
N ALA A 291 -11.08 -9.07 -8.99
CA ALA A 291 -10.34 -9.98 -8.11
C ALA A 291 -8.83 -9.86 -8.37
N LEU A 292 -8.07 -9.79 -7.26
CA LEU A 292 -6.61 -9.68 -7.28
C LEU A 292 -5.99 -10.97 -6.78
N TYR A 293 -5.07 -11.50 -7.54
CA TYR A 293 -4.31 -12.71 -7.25
C TYR A 293 -2.99 -12.67 -8.02
N GLY A 294 -2.16 -13.68 -7.93
CA GLY A 294 -0.94 -13.76 -8.73
C GLY A 294 0.07 -14.73 -8.15
N VAL A 295 1.26 -14.74 -8.74
CA VAL A 295 2.32 -15.72 -8.45
C VAL A 295 3.39 -15.20 -7.50
N GLU A 296 3.22 -13.99 -6.98
CA GLU A 296 4.17 -13.37 -6.06
C GLU A 296 4.08 -14.02 -4.67
N GLU A 297 5.14 -13.89 -3.89
CA GLU A 297 5.20 -14.34 -2.50
C GLU A 297 6.30 -13.56 -1.74
N PRO A 298 6.33 -13.55 -0.41
CA PRO A 298 7.21 -12.65 0.34
C PRO A 298 8.72 -12.78 0.06
N LYS A 299 9.18 -13.91 -0.49
CA LYS A 299 10.60 -14.14 -0.79
C LYS A 299 11.01 -13.79 -2.22
N CYS A 300 10.05 -13.43 -3.06
CA CYS A 300 10.31 -13.12 -4.48
C CYS A 300 11.12 -11.84 -4.69
N THR A 301 11.30 -11.01 -3.66
CA THR A 301 12.09 -9.77 -3.66
C THR A 301 11.68 -8.79 -4.76
N ILE A 302 10.35 -8.53 -4.85
CA ILE A 302 9.75 -7.58 -5.81
C ILE A 302 10.52 -6.26 -5.82
N HIS A 303 10.73 -5.68 -7.00
CA HIS A 303 11.44 -4.41 -7.25
C HIS A 303 12.90 -4.40 -6.79
N SER A 304 13.50 -5.58 -6.58
CA SER A 304 14.88 -5.72 -6.10
C SER A 304 15.74 -6.57 -7.02
N ALA A 305 17.04 -6.48 -6.84
CA ALA A 305 17.96 -7.38 -7.52
C ALA A 305 17.69 -8.84 -7.11
N ASN A 306 17.80 -9.75 -8.08
CA ASN A 306 17.48 -11.18 -7.95
C ASN A 306 15.99 -11.49 -7.66
N GLU A 307 15.09 -10.64 -8.12
CA GLU A 307 13.66 -10.97 -8.14
C GLU A 307 13.43 -12.36 -8.75
N SER A 308 12.56 -13.12 -8.11
CA SER A 308 12.31 -14.51 -8.46
C SER A 308 10.82 -14.85 -8.41
N VAL A 309 10.47 -16.02 -8.89
CA VAL A 309 9.16 -16.63 -8.73
C VAL A 309 9.34 -18.11 -8.47
N ASP A 310 8.57 -18.66 -7.54
CA ASP A 310 8.53 -20.11 -7.34
C ASP A 310 7.75 -20.75 -8.49
N PRO A 311 8.33 -21.74 -9.23
CA PRO A 311 7.64 -22.39 -10.34
C PRO A 311 6.32 -23.07 -9.95
N THR A 312 6.20 -23.54 -8.70
CA THR A 312 4.97 -24.20 -8.23
C THR A 312 3.83 -23.23 -8.09
N GLU A 313 4.10 -21.94 -7.81
CA GLU A 313 3.10 -20.88 -7.81
C GLU A 313 2.54 -20.66 -9.21
N ILE A 314 3.40 -20.65 -10.24
CA ILE A 314 2.97 -20.55 -11.64
C ILE A 314 2.03 -21.70 -12.01
N GLU A 315 2.39 -22.94 -11.61
CA GLU A 315 1.61 -24.13 -11.93
C GLU A 315 0.24 -24.13 -11.23
N ASN A 316 0.22 -23.86 -9.94
CA ASN A 316 -1.00 -23.87 -9.13
C ASN A 316 -1.96 -22.74 -9.50
N ILE A 317 -1.46 -21.51 -9.67
CA ILE A 317 -2.29 -20.38 -10.09
C ILE A 317 -2.83 -20.59 -11.50
N ALA A 318 -2.02 -21.13 -12.43
CA ALA A 318 -2.50 -21.45 -13.78
C ALA A 318 -3.62 -22.51 -13.76
N ALA A 319 -3.52 -23.51 -12.89
CA ALA A 319 -4.57 -24.51 -12.70
C ALA A 319 -5.84 -23.86 -12.13
N ALA A 320 -5.72 -23.00 -11.12
CA ALA A 320 -6.85 -22.28 -10.55
C ALA A 320 -7.54 -21.38 -11.58
N GLU A 321 -6.78 -20.62 -12.38
CA GLU A 321 -7.31 -19.79 -13.45
C GLU A 321 -8.04 -20.64 -14.51
N ALA A 322 -7.48 -21.75 -14.93
CA ALA A 322 -8.11 -22.65 -15.88
C ALA A 322 -9.45 -23.21 -15.34
N LEU A 323 -9.48 -23.62 -14.08
CA LEU A 323 -10.69 -24.09 -13.39
C LEU A 323 -11.74 -22.97 -13.31
N PHE A 324 -11.33 -21.77 -12.94
CA PHE A 324 -12.22 -20.60 -12.90
C PHE A 324 -12.84 -20.33 -14.26
N LEU A 325 -12.03 -20.21 -15.32
CA LEU A 325 -12.51 -19.93 -16.68
C LEU A 325 -13.39 -21.04 -17.28
N GLN A 326 -13.26 -22.26 -16.77
CA GLN A 326 -14.12 -23.38 -17.18
C GLN A 326 -15.48 -23.37 -16.46
N ARG A 327 -15.52 -22.88 -15.22
CA ARG A 327 -16.70 -22.93 -14.34
C ARG A 327 -17.50 -21.63 -14.31
N TYR A 328 -16.86 -20.52 -14.58
CA TYR A 328 -17.51 -19.20 -14.61
C TYR A 328 -18.49 -19.12 -15.78
N SER A 329 -19.74 -18.67 -15.52
CA SER A 329 -20.83 -18.66 -16.50
C SER A 329 -21.84 -17.53 -16.27
#